data_008850963be59e1defbe2119efce828f
#
_entry.id   008850963be59e1defbe2119efce828f
#
_cell.length_a   1.000
_cell.length_b   1.000
_cell.length_c   1.000
_cell.angle_alpha   90.00
_cell.angle_beta   90.00
_cell.angle_gamma   90.00
#
_symmetry.space_group_name_H-M   'P 1'
#
loop_
_entity.id
_entity.type
_entity.pdbx_description
1 polymer ?
#
loop_
_entity_poly.entity_id
_entity_poly.type
_entity_poly.pdbx_seq_one_letter_code
_entity_poly.pdbx_strand_id
1 'polypeptide(L)'
;MTKPLNRPNNSTIFKFLFSLYIHVMLVLMIVICYVIAIIVSPFDRLLKARGHVVNIVIRKISVIYVFLSTIKIVVKGRENLIGQEPSIIISNHESMIDYIVLLATIAPRRPRFLTKNKMLRWPLVGRIIRLGQHETLDPARPRQNFSVIQSGIESVREGDSFIIFPEGTRSVDGSISEFKEGAFYLAIKAGVPVVPVKISGTRDVYDSRKSLFVRRSIISISVGIAEQTTNMTEDNIGELALRLESRIKAMS
;
A
#
# COMPACT_ATOMS: atom_id res chain seq x y z
N MET A 1 35.71 -33.89 -24.17
CA MET A 1 34.36 -33.42 -24.50
C MET A 1 34.07 -32.18 -23.72
N THR A 2 34.26 -31.00 -24.30
CA THR A 2 34.01 -29.70 -23.65
C THR A 2 32.51 -29.39 -23.75
N LYS A 3 31.83 -29.22 -22.59
CA LYS A 3 30.45 -28.76 -22.53
C LYS A 3 30.33 -27.39 -23.23
N PRO A 4 29.39 -27.21 -24.17
CA PRO A 4 29.20 -25.90 -24.79
C PRO A 4 28.74 -24.89 -23.73
N LEU A 5 29.47 -23.78 -23.64
CA LEU A 5 29.07 -22.60 -22.86
C LEU A 5 27.72 -22.10 -23.42
N ASN A 6 26.67 -22.33 -22.68
CA ASN A 6 25.33 -21.83 -23.02
C ASN A 6 25.37 -20.29 -22.97
N ARG A 7 25.50 -19.64 -24.14
CA ARG A 7 25.42 -18.19 -24.26
C ARG A 7 24.00 -17.79 -23.82
N PRO A 8 23.86 -16.85 -22.85
CA PRO A 8 22.54 -16.42 -22.45
C PRO A 8 21.79 -15.83 -23.64
N ASN A 9 20.58 -16.30 -23.87
CA ASN A 9 19.70 -15.80 -24.91
C ASN A 9 19.45 -14.31 -24.74
N ASN A 10 19.43 -13.50 -25.80
CA ASN A 10 19.19 -12.03 -25.74
C ASN A 10 17.97 -11.65 -24.91
N SER A 11 16.95 -12.51 -24.86
CA SER A 11 15.79 -12.31 -24.00
C SER A 11 16.11 -12.39 -22.49
N THR A 12 17.11 -13.19 -22.10
CA THR A 12 17.52 -13.34 -20.68
C THR A 12 18.35 -12.14 -20.24
N ILE A 13 19.26 -11.66 -21.08
CA ILE A 13 20.06 -10.45 -20.82
C ILE A 13 19.14 -9.24 -20.67
N PHE A 14 18.17 -9.06 -21.57
CA PHE A 14 17.22 -7.96 -21.50
C PHE A 14 16.39 -8.02 -20.22
N LYS A 15 15.89 -9.18 -19.81
CA LYS A 15 15.15 -9.36 -18.55
C LYS A 15 16.01 -9.00 -17.35
N PHE A 16 17.28 -9.40 -17.35
CA PHE A 16 18.21 -9.06 -16.27
C PHE A 16 18.46 -7.55 -16.19
N LEU A 17 18.76 -6.89 -17.31
CA LEU A 17 18.99 -5.44 -17.35
C LEU A 17 17.75 -4.65 -16.95
N PHE A 18 16.56 -5.07 -17.39
CA PHE A 18 15.30 -4.45 -16.97
C PHE A 18 15.04 -4.63 -15.46
N SER A 19 15.32 -5.82 -14.94
CA SER A 19 15.21 -6.09 -13.52
C SER A 19 16.17 -5.22 -12.69
N LEU A 20 17.43 -5.13 -13.11
CA LEU A 20 18.43 -4.28 -12.48
C LEU A 20 17.97 -2.81 -12.48
N TYR A 21 17.47 -2.33 -13.61
CA TYR A 21 16.92 -0.97 -13.75
C TYR A 21 15.82 -0.71 -12.73
N ILE A 22 14.81 -1.58 -12.64
CA ILE A 22 13.69 -1.42 -11.70
C ILE A 22 14.16 -1.41 -10.23
N HIS A 23 15.12 -2.30 -9.88
CA HIS A 23 15.66 -2.34 -8.51
C HIS A 23 16.46 -1.07 -8.17
N VAL A 24 17.31 -0.62 -9.08
CA VAL A 24 18.07 0.63 -8.91
C VAL A 24 17.12 1.81 -8.77
N MET A 25 16.10 1.91 -9.64
CA MET A 25 15.08 2.96 -9.56
C MET A 25 14.30 2.92 -8.25
N LEU A 26 13.97 1.72 -7.72
CA LEU A 26 13.29 1.58 -6.43
C LEU A 26 14.18 2.08 -5.26
N VAL A 27 15.44 1.70 -5.25
CA VAL A 27 16.40 2.16 -4.23
C VAL A 27 16.57 3.67 -4.31
N LEU A 28 16.78 4.23 -5.52
CA LEU A 28 16.89 5.68 -5.72
C LEU A 28 15.63 6.41 -5.26
N MET A 29 14.45 5.88 -5.57
CA MET A 29 13.18 6.44 -5.10
C MET A 29 13.13 6.49 -3.56
N ILE A 30 13.50 5.40 -2.86
CA ILE A 30 13.51 5.35 -1.40
C ILE A 30 14.49 6.38 -0.83
N VAL A 31 15.69 6.50 -1.42
CA VAL A 31 16.70 7.48 -1.00
C VAL A 31 16.20 8.91 -1.21
N ILE A 32 15.62 9.21 -2.36
CA ILE A 32 15.05 10.52 -2.67
C ILE A 32 13.90 10.85 -1.72
N CYS A 33 12.96 9.91 -1.49
CA CYS A 33 11.89 10.07 -0.51
C CYS A 33 12.44 10.37 0.88
N TYR A 34 13.48 9.66 1.31
CA TYR A 34 14.12 9.86 2.61
C TYR A 34 14.74 11.26 2.74
N VAL A 35 15.54 11.67 1.77
CA VAL A 35 16.22 12.98 1.78
C VAL A 35 15.18 14.10 1.79
N ILE A 36 14.20 14.04 0.88
CA ILE A 36 13.18 15.09 0.80
C ILE A 36 12.28 15.08 2.03
N ALA A 37 11.93 13.91 2.58
CA ALA A 37 11.15 13.84 3.83
C ALA A 37 11.87 14.52 5.00
N ILE A 38 13.19 14.38 5.10
CA ILE A 38 13.99 15.09 6.13
C ILE A 38 13.96 16.60 5.89
N ILE A 39 14.18 17.05 4.65
CA ILE A 39 14.19 18.48 4.30
C ILE A 39 12.84 19.13 4.57
N VAL A 40 11.75 18.42 4.27
CA VAL A 40 10.37 18.94 4.38
C VAL A 40 9.81 18.81 5.81
N SER A 41 10.32 17.88 6.62
CA SER A 41 9.77 17.61 7.96
C SER A 41 9.78 18.80 8.92
N PRO A 42 10.74 19.75 8.92
CA PRO A 42 10.65 20.96 9.72
C PRO A 42 9.46 21.86 9.34
N PHE A 43 9.19 22.00 8.04
CA PHE A 43 8.04 22.75 7.54
C PHE A 43 6.72 22.07 7.92
N ASP A 44 6.67 20.74 7.80
CA ASP A 44 5.51 19.96 8.23
C ASP A 44 5.19 20.20 9.72
N ARG A 45 6.23 20.24 10.57
CA ARG A 45 6.08 20.56 12.01
C ARG A 45 5.64 22.00 12.25
N LEU A 46 6.26 22.96 11.56
CA LEU A 46 5.93 24.38 11.66
C LEU A 46 4.45 24.63 11.30
N LEU A 47 3.99 23.99 10.25
CA LEU A 47 2.61 24.08 9.76
C LEU A 47 1.64 23.21 10.57
N LYS A 48 2.13 22.44 11.55
CA LYS A 48 1.34 21.43 12.31
C LYS A 48 0.60 20.46 11.38
N ALA A 49 1.22 20.14 10.24
CA ALA A 49 0.58 19.39 9.15
C ALA A 49 0.57 17.87 9.37
N ARG A 50 1.08 17.38 10.51
CA ARG A 50 0.96 15.98 10.95
C ARG A 50 1.40 14.94 9.90
N GLY A 51 2.51 15.21 9.21
CA GLY A 51 3.05 14.32 8.18
C GLY A 51 2.43 14.51 6.79
N HIS A 52 1.44 15.38 6.59
CA HIS A 52 0.77 15.52 5.29
C HIS A 52 1.67 16.05 4.21
N VAL A 53 2.51 17.04 4.51
CA VAL A 53 3.44 17.60 3.53
C VAL A 53 4.42 16.51 3.07
N VAL A 54 4.92 15.70 4.01
CA VAL A 54 5.76 14.54 3.70
C VAL A 54 5.04 13.55 2.81
N ASN A 55 3.78 13.21 3.13
CA ASN A 55 2.98 12.24 2.38
C ASN A 55 2.63 12.72 0.96
N ILE A 56 2.38 14.03 0.78
CA ILE A 56 2.20 14.62 -0.56
C ILE A 56 3.46 14.43 -1.41
N VAL A 57 4.63 14.68 -0.83
CA VAL A 57 5.90 14.50 -1.53
C VAL A 57 6.12 13.05 -1.91
N ILE A 58 5.93 12.10 -0.96
CA ILE A 58 6.06 10.66 -1.22
C ILE A 58 5.11 10.24 -2.35
N ARG A 59 3.87 10.72 -2.34
CA ARG A 59 2.89 10.45 -3.42
C ARG A 59 3.40 10.94 -4.78
N LYS A 60 3.90 12.17 -4.87
CA LYS A 60 4.44 12.71 -6.12
C LYS A 60 5.63 11.91 -6.65
N ILE A 61 6.55 11.52 -5.75
CA ILE A 61 7.69 10.68 -6.11
C ILE A 61 7.22 9.28 -6.55
N SER A 62 6.19 8.71 -5.92
CA SER A 62 5.58 7.43 -6.35
C SER A 62 5.01 7.52 -7.77
N VAL A 63 4.36 8.64 -8.13
CA VAL A 63 3.88 8.88 -9.51
C VAL A 63 5.05 8.90 -10.50
N ILE A 64 6.12 9.63 -10.18
CA ILE A 64 7.32 9.72 -11.02
C ILE A 64 7.96 8.32 -11.18
N TYR A 65 8.07 7.56 -10.07
CA TYR A 65 8.61 6.20 -10.12
C TYR A 65 7.79 5.29 -11.03
N VAL A 66 6.47 5.28 -10.89
CA VAL A 66 5.57 4.48 -11.74
C VAL A 66 5.71 4.88 -13.21
N PHE A 67 5.76 6.17 -13.50
CA PHE A 67 5.96 6.67 -14.87
C PHE A 67 7.30 6.19 -15.46
N LEU A 68 8.39 6.38 -14.73
CA LEU A 68 9.73 5.97 -15.16
C LEU A 68 9.89 4.45 -15.26
N SER A 69 9.20 3.67 -14.42
CA SER A 69 9.26 2.20 -14.45
C SER A 69 8.72 1.60 -15.75
N THR A 70 8.01 2.37 -16.56
CA THR A 70 7.35 1.92 -17.81
C THR A 70 6.34 0.77 -17.59
N ILE A 71 5.90 0.55 -16.35
CA ILE A 71 4.90 -0.45 -16.00
C ILE A 71 3.52 0.09 -16.38
N LYS A 72 2.78 -0.69 -17.18
CA LYS A 72 1.41 -0.31 -17.55
C LYS A 72 0.46 -0.59 -16.39
N ILE A 73 -0.24 0.46 -15.93
CA ILE A 73 -1.27 0.35 -14.89
C ILE A 73 -2.63 0.69 -15.50
N VAL A 74 -3.61 -0.15 -15.23
CA VAL A 74 -5.01 0.05 -15.62
C VAL A 74 -5.82 0.20 -14.34
N VAL A 75 -6.57 1.29 -14.22
CA VAL A 75 -7.45 1.55 -13.07
C VAL A 75 -8.89 1.57 -13.55
N LYS A 76 -9.74 0.74 -12.95
CA LYS A 76 -11.18 0.69 -13.18
C LYS A 76 -11.92 1.13 -11.92
N GLY A 77 -13.09 1.77 -12.06
CA GLY A 77 -13.93 2.15 -10.93
C GLY A 77 -13.37 3.31 -10.09
N ARG A 78 -12.47 4.13 -10.65
CA ARG A 78 -11.91 5.29 -9.93
C ARG A 78 -12.98 6.26 -9.44
N GLU A 79 -14.10 6.36 -10.14
CA GLU A 79 -15.27 7.15 -9.79
C GLU A 79 -15.87 6.77 -8.43
N ASN A 80 -15.68 5.53 -7.97
CA ASN A 80 -16.16 5.06 -6.67
C ASN A 80 -15.39 5.67 -5.47
N LEU A 81 -14.31 6.40 -5.73
CA LEU A 81 -13.56 7.16 -4.70
C LEU A 81 -14.10 8.58 -4.51
N ILE A 82 -14.91 9.08 -5.45
CA ILE A 82 -15.40 10.46 -5.40
C ILE A 82 -16.35 10.63 -4.22
N GLY A 83 -16.06 11.63 -3.37
CA GLY A 83 -16.89 11.91 -2.19
C GLY A 83 -16.75 10.92 -1.03
N GLN A 84 -15.79 9.98 -1.11
CA GLN A 84 -15.57 8.95 -0.08
C GLN A 84 -14.41 9.30 0.88
N GLU A 85 -14.16 10.56 1.10
CA GLU A 85 -13.11 10.99 2.05
C GLU A 85 -13.73 11.71 3.26
N PRO A 86 -13.25 11.42 4.49
CA PRO A 86 -12.25 10.38 4.82
C PRO A 86 -12.81 8.95 4.67
N SER A 87 -11.94 7.97 4.40
CA SER A 87 -12.34 6.57 4.18
C SER A 87 -11.24 5.58 4.58
N ILE A 88 -11.62 4.32 4.74
CA ILE A 88 -10.70 3.19 4.85
C ILE A 88 -10.67 2.46 3.52
N ILE A 89 -9.57 2.57 2.79
CA ILE A 89 -9.34 1.82 1.55
C ILE A 89 -8.69 0.49 1.94
N ILE A 90 -9.37 -0.62 1.65
CA ILE A 90 -8.83 -1.96 1.87
C ILE A 90 -8.41 -2.59 0.55
N SER A 91 -7.27 -3.28 0.53
CA SER A 91 -6.79 -3.99 -0.66
C SER A 91 -6.17 -5.32 -0.31
N ASN A 92 -6.22 -6.28 -1.23
CA ASN A 92 -5.34 -7.45 -1.15
C ASN A 92 -3.86 -7.04 -1.30
N HIS A 93 -2.94 -7.91 -0.88
CA HIS A 93 -1.51 -7.60 -0.82
C HIS A 93 -0.65 -8.66 -1.51
N GLU A 94 -0.13 -8.34 -2.68
CA GLU A 94 0.68 -9.25 -3.50
C GLU A 94 2.18 -8.94 -3.44
N SER A 95 2.55 -7.66 -3.37
CA SER A 95 3.94 -7.21 -3.57
C SER A 95 4.32 -6.05 -2.65
N MET A 96 5.61 -5.84 -2.48
CA MET A 96 6.12 -4.64 -1.80
C MET A 96 5.81 -3.34 -2.53
N ILE A 97 5.63 -3.40 -3.83
CA ILE A 97 5.31 -2.21 -4.65
C ILE A 97 3.83 -1.83 -4.62
N ASP A 98 2.94 -2.65 -4.03
CA ASP A 98 1.50 -2.33 -3.94
C ASP A 98 1.27 -0.95 -3.33
N TYR A 99 2.02 -0.64 -2.29
CA TYR A 99 2.02 0.64 -1.62
C TYR A 99 2.28 1.81 -2.57
N ILE A 100 3.35 1.68 -3.36
CA ILE A 100 3.80 2.70 -4.30
C ILE A 100 2.76 2.88 -5.41
N VAL A 101 2.23 1.75 -5.90
CA VAL A 101 1.25 1.70 -6.97
C VAL A 101 -0.07 2.35 -6.53
N LEU A 102 -0.57 2.00 -5.34
CA LEU A 102 -1.80 2.60 -4.80
C LEU A 102 -1.62 4.10 -4.53
N LEU A 103 -0.48 4.52 -3.96
CA LEU A 103 -0.16 5.94 -3.77
C LEU A 103 -0.13 6.71 -5.09
N ALA A 104 0.46 6.12 -6.13
CA ALA A 104 0.58 6.78 -7.42
C ALA A 104 -0.75 6.91 -8.16
N THR A 105 -1.69 5.99 -7.91
CA THR A 105 -2.90 5.86 -8.74
C THR A 105 -4.19 6.31 -8.06
N ILE A 106 -4.46 5.83 -6.85
CA ILE A 106 -5.75 6.00 -6.16
C ILE A 106 -5.64 6.60 -4.76
N ALA A 107 -4.47 7.13 -4.38
CA ALA A 107 -4.31 7.69 -3.05
C ALA A 107 -5.35 8.77 -2.74
N PRO A 108 -5.96 8.74 -1.56
CA PRO A 108 -6.79 9.81 -1.05
C PRO A 108 -5.99 11.10 -0.87
N ARG A 109 -6.68 12.18 -0.56
CA ARG A 109 -6.05 13.51 -0.36
C ARG A 109 -5.05 13.49 0.80
N ARG A 110 -5.39 12.81 1.90
CA ARG A 110 -4.59 12.71 3.14
C ARG A 110 -4.32 11.23 3.47
N PRO A 111 -3.40 10.57 2.74
CA PRO A 111 -3.17 9.14 2.88
C PRO A 111 -2.39 8.82 4.15
N ARG A 112 -2.87 7.84 4.90
CA ARG A 112 -2.17 7.14 5.98
C ARG A 112 -2.06 5.67 5.64
N PHE A 113 -1.12 5.01 6.28
CA PHE A 113 -0.96 3.56 6.17
C PHE A 113 -0.94 2.92 7.54
N LEU A 114 -1.49 1.72 7.60
CA LEU A 114 -1.35 0.83 8.73
C LEU A 114 -0.40 -0.29 8.33
N THR A 115 0.77 -0.36 8.94
CA THR A 115 1.82 -1.31 8.57
C THR A 115 2.38 -2.08 9.77
N LYS A 116 3.26 -3.04 9.54
CA LYS A 116 3.90 -3.79 10.64
C LYS A 116 5.07 -2.99 11.22
N ASN A 117 5.21 -3.00 12.55
CA ASN A 117 6.29 -2.32 13.28
C ASN A 117 7.70 -2.76 12.85
N LYS A 118 7.86 -4.00 12.33
CA LYS A 118 9.15 -4.45 11.80
C LYS A 118 9.68 -3.56 10.66
N MET A 119 8.80 -2.86 9.93
CA MET A 119 9.21 -1.93 8.88
C MET A 119 9.97 -0.71 9.44
N LEU A 120 9.74 -0.37 10.72
CA LEU A 120 10.48 0.70 11.41
C LEU A 120 11.98 0.40 11.57
N ARG A 121 12.38 -0.88 11.48
CA ARG A 121 13.78 -1.33 11.56
C ARG A 121 14.51 -1.20 10.23
N TRP A 122 13.79 -1.01 9.12
CA TRP A 122 14.42 -0.85 7.81
C TRP A 122 15.06 0.53 7.71
N PRO A 123 16.34 0.60 7.33
CA PRO A 123 16.99 1.87 7.07
C PRO A 123 16.16 2.70 6.07
N LEU A 124 16.17 4.01 6.22
CA LEU A 124 15.43 4.96 5.38
C LEU A 124 13.91 4.81 5.47
N VAL A 125 13.35 3.63 5.17
CA VAL A 125 11.90 3.36 5.17
C VAL A 125 11.29 3.61 6.55
N GLY A 126 11.92 3.13 7.63
CA GLY A 126 11.43 3.36 8.99
C GLY A 126 11.40 4.84 9.36
N ARG A 127 12.34 5.64 8.85
CA ARG A 127 12.34 7.08 9.06
C ARG A 127 11.22 7.77 8.28
N ILE A 128 10.99 7.35 7.02
CA ILE A 128 9.89 7.84 6.18
C ILE A 128 8.54 7.56 6.87
N ILE A 129 8.33 6.34 7.38
CA ILE A 129 7.11 5.95 8.11
C ILE A 129 6.86 6.89 9.30
N ARG A 130 7.90 7.18 10.11
CA ARG A 130 7.77 8.09 11.26
C ARG A 130 7.50 9.53 10.84
N LEU A 131 8.20 10.04 9.82
CA LEU A 131 8.01 11.41 9.35
C LEU A 131 6.65 11.60 8.68
N GLY A 132 6.14 10.59 7.98
CA GLY A 132 4.79 10.57 7.42
C GLY A 132 3.70 10.28 8.46
N GLN A 133 4.07 10.03 9.71
CA GLN A 133 3.16 9.69 10.83
C GLN A 133 2.20 8.54 10.49
N HIS A 134 2.73 7.49 9.85
CA HIS A 134 1.98 6.28 9.56
C HIS A 134 1.87 5.39 10.80
N GLU A 135 0.74 4.70 10.94
CA GLU A 135 0.50 3.82 12.07
C GLU A 135 1.17 2.45 11.90
N THR A 136 1.66 1.89 13.01
CA THR A 136 2.36 0.60 12.95
C THR A 136 1.86 -0.37 14.02
N LEU A 137 1.46 -1.56 13.60
CA LEU A 137 1.02 -2.64 14.46
C LEU A 137 2.14 -3.63 14.78
N ASP A 138 2.16 -4.14 16.00
CA ASP A 138 2.99 -5.27 16.42
C ASP A 138 2.16 -6.55 16.52
N PRO A 139 2.28 -7.50 15.59
CA PRO A 139 1.54 -8.75 15.68
C PRO A 139 1.84 -9.58 16.94
N ALA A 140 3.02 -9.38 17.54
CA ALA A 140 3.42 -10.06 18.77
C ALA A 140 2.83 -9.43 20.04
N ARG A 141 2.26 -8.22 19.95
CA ARG A 141 1.75 -7.46 21.10
C ARG A 141 0.33 -6.92 20.86
N PRO A 142 -0.69 -7.78 20.76
CA PRO A 142 -2.05 -7.37 20.41
C PRO A 142 -2.63 -6.29 21.32
N ARG A 143 -2.32 -6.35 22.63
CA ARG A 143 -2.81 -5.34 23.61
C ARG A 143 -2.29 -3.93 23.32
N GLN A 144 -1.06 -3.80 22.82
CA GLN A 144 -0.49 -2.50 22.45
C GLN A 144 -1.08 -1.95 21.15
N ASN A 145 -1.61 -2.82 20.29
CA ASN A 145 -2.24 -2.42 19.05
C ASN A 145 -3.53 -1.65 19.26
N PHE A 146 -4.20 -1.80 20.42
CA PHE A 146 -5.42 -1.07 20.71
C PHE A 146 -5.19 0.45 20.70
N SER A 147 -4.12 0.93 21.33
CA SER A 147 -3.78 2.37 21.32
C SER A 147 -3.49 2.88 19.92
N VAL A 148 -2.86 2.05 19.07
CA VAL A 148 -2.58 2.39 17.66
C VAL A 148 -3.87 2.51 16.85
N ILE A 149 -4.83 1.62 17.08
CA ILE A 149 -6.13 1.70 16.41
C ILE A 149 -6.90 2.93 16.89
N GLN A 150 -6.86 3.27 18.18
CA GLN A 150 -7.48 4.50 18.71
C GLN A 150 -6.87 5.76 18.09
N SER A 151 -5.54 5.84 17.99
CA SER A 151 -4.85 6.91 17.26
C SER A 151 -5.29 6.99 15.80
N GLY A 152 -5.45 5.83 15.13
CA GLY A 152 -5.99 5.75 13.77
C GLY A 152 -7.41 6.31 13.64
N ILE A 153 -8.31 5.99 14.60
CA ILE A 153 -9.68 6.50 14.63
C ILE A 153 -9.67 8.03 14.76
N GLU A 154 -8.86 8.57 15.64
CA GLU A 154 -8.70 10.02 15.82
C GLU A 154 -8.19 10.68 14.54
N SER A 155 -7.17 10.10 13.90
CA SER A 155 -6.64 10.61 12.64
C SER A 155 -7.69 10.63 11.53
N VAL A 156 -8.54 9.59 11.43
CA VAL A 156 -9.64 9.55 10.47
C VAL A 156 -10.67 10.65 10.74
N ARG A 157 -11.04 10.86 12.01
CA ARG A 157 -11.97 11.94 12.40
C ARG A 157 -11.44 13.33 12.08
N GLU A 158 -10.11 13.48 12.00
CA GLU A 158 -9.44 14.72 11.58
C GLU A 158 -9.27 14.82 10.04
N GLY A 159 -9.81 13.87 9.29
CA GLY A 159 -9.87 13.88 7.82
C GLY A 159 -8.80 13.05 7.12
N ASP A 160 -8.06 12.20 7.82
CA ASP A 160 -7.12 11.27 7.20
C ASP A 160 -7.88 10.04 6.66
N SER A 161 -7.39 9.47 5.58
CA SER A 161 -7.88 8.20 5.04
C SER A 161 -6.77 7.14 5.13
N PHE A 162 -7.12 5.93 5.52
CA PHE A 162 -6.17 4.84 5.61
C PHE A 162 -6.22 3.92 4.40
N ILE A 163 -5.04 3.49 3.94
CA ILE A 163 -4.88 2.36 3.02
C ILE A 163 -4.36 1.19 3.85
N ILE A 164 -5.14 0.10 3.89
CA ILE A 164 -4.87 -1.06 4.75
C ILE A 164 -4.91 -2.34 3.91
N PHE A 165 -3.94 -3.22 4.16
CA PHE A 165 -3.94 -4.59 3.65
C PHE A 165 -4.42 -5.51 4.78
N PRO A 166 -5.72 -5.87 4.83
CA PRO A 166 -6.29 -6.56 5.98
C PRO A 166 -5.78 -7.99 6.15
N GLU A 167 -5.19 -8.61 5.13
CA GLU A 167 -4.45 -9.87 5.22
C GLU A 167 -3.28 -9.78 6.21
N GLY A 168 -2.73 -8.59 6.42
CA GLY A 168 -1.57 -8.34 7.29
C GLY A 168 -0.27 -8.98 6.80
N THR A 169 -0.26 -9.66 5.66
CA THR A 169 0.93 -10.24 5.03
C THR A 169 0.72 -10.31 3.53
N ARG A 170 1.82 -10.34 2.77
CA ARG A 170 1.74 -10.54 1.32
C ARG A 170 1.37 -11.98 1.00
N SER A 171 0.52 -12.17 0.01
CA SER A 171 0.18 -13.49 -0.53
C SER A 171 1.43 -14.26 -0.98
N VAL A 172 1.46 -15.56 -0.74
CA VAL A 172 2.55 -16.45 -1.16
C VAL A 172 2.34 -16.97 -2.58
N ASP A 173 1.12 -17.27 -2.94
CA ASP A 173 0.72 -17.94 -4.18
C ASP A 173 -0.17 -17.07 -5.09
N GLY A 174 -0.62 -15.91 -4.61
CA GLY A 174 -1.56 -15.00 -5.28
C GLY A 174 -2.98 -15.14 -4.75
N SER A 175 -3.24 -16.10 -3.86
CA SER A 175 -4.53 -16.21 -3.17
C SER A 175 -4.70 -15.07 -2.15
N ILE A 176 -5.93 -14.65 -1.94
CA ILE A 176 -6.30 -13.66 -0.93
C ILE A 176 -6.58 -14.41 0.35
N SER A 177 -5.81 -14.12 1.39
CA SER A 177 -5.97 -14.69 2.72
C SER A 177 -7.15 -14.05 3.47
N GLU A 178 -7.55 -14.66 4.56
CA GLU A 178 -8.59 -14.16 5.46
C GLU A 178 -8.27 -12.73 5.95
N PHE A 179 -9.29 -11.89 5.96
CA PHE A 179 -9.17 -10.49 6.36
C PHE A 179 -9.28 -10.34 7.88
N LYS A 180 -8.31 -9.64 8.46
CA LYS A 180 -8.31 -9.30 9.88
C LYS A 180 -9.26 -8.14 10.16
N GLU A 181 -9.96 -8.22 11.27
CA GLU A 181 -11.03 -7.31 11.67
C GLU A 181 -10.59 -5.87 11.97
N GLY A 182 -9.30 -5.63 12.24
CA GLY A 182 -8.80 -4.32 12.70
C GLY A 182 -9.09 -3.14 11.77
N ALA A 183 -9.10 -3.35 10.44
CA ALA A 183 -9.45 -2.31 9.47
C ALA A 183 -10.93 -1.94 9.54
N PHE A 184 -11.79 -2.93 9.73
CA PHE A 184 -13.25 -2.78 9.80
C PHE A 184 -13.67 -2.17 11.13
N TYR A 185 -13.05 -2.59 12.24
CA TYR A 185 -13.21 -1.96 13.55
C TYR A 185 -12.90 -0.46 13.47
N LEU A 186 -11.76 -0.10 12.87
CA LEU A 186 -11.35 1.31 12.69
C LEU A 186 -12.41 2.09 11.88
N ALA A 187 -12.90 1.52 10.76
CA ALA A 187 -13.90 2.15 9.92
C ALA A 187 -15.23 2.40 10.65
N ILE A 188 -15.76 1.37 11.33
CA ILE A 188 -17.02 1.44 12.08
C ILE A 188 -16.92 2.45 13.23
N LYS A 189 -15.83 2.40 14.00
CA LYS A 189 -15.62 3.35 15.13
C LYS A 189 -15.41 4.80 14.69
N ALA A 190 -14.82 4.99 13.51
CA ALA A 190 -14.67 6.31 12.92
C ALA A 190 -15.94 6.79 12.19
N GLY A 191 -16.86 5.88 11.84
CA GLY A 191 -18.09 6.19 11.10
C GLY A 191 -17.83 6.55 9.63
N VAL A 192 -16.80 5.96 9.00
CA VAL A 192 -16.38 6.30 7.63
C VAL A 192 -16.54 5.12 6.68
N PRO A 193 -16.75 5.35 5.38
CA PRO A 193 -16.91 4.28 4.40
C PRO A 193 -15.65 3.42 4.26
N VAL A 194 -15.85 2.15 3.91
CA VAL A 194 -14.80 1.21 3.50
C VAL A 194 -14.85 1.05 1.98
N VAL A 195 -13.74 1.36 1.30
CA VAL A 195 -13.61 1.22 -0.15
C VAL A 195 -12.80 -0.03 -0.47
N PRO A 196 -13.40 -1.07 -1.06
CA PRO A 196 -12.68 -2.26 -1.46
C PRO A 196 -11.92 -2.04 -2.76
N VAL A 197 -10.66 -2.48 -2.79
CA VAL A 197 -9.78 -2.39 -3.95
C VAL A 197 -9.14 -3.74 -4.21
N LYS A 198 -9.17 -4.20 -5.45
CA LYS A 198 -8.36 -5.33 -5.89
C LYS A 198 -7.15 -4.83 -6.67
N ILE A 199 -5.97 -5.29 -6.29
CA ILE A 199 -4.73 -5.10 -7.04
C ILE A 199 -4.28 -6.45 -7.60
N SER A 200 -3.85 -6.48 -8.86
CA SER A 200 -3.36 -7.70 -9.52
C SER A 200 -2.17 -7.39 -10.42
N GLY A 201 -1.23 -8.33 -10.51
CA GLY A 201 -0.06 -8.24 -11.40
C GLY A 201 1.16 -7.58 -10.77
N THR A 202 1.08 -7.01 -9.59
CA THR A 202 2.25 -6.42 -8.90
C THR A 202 3.27 -7.47 -8.50
N ARG A 203 2.82 -8.69 -8.16
CA ARG A 203 3.67 -9.82 -7.86
C ARG A 203 4.49 -10.26 -9.07
N ASP A 204 3.92 -10.24 -10.26
CA ASP A 204 4.65 -10.57 -11.48
C ASP A 204 5.73 -9.54 -11.80
N VAL A 205 5.48 -8.28 -11.44
CA VAL A 205 6.45 -7.19 -11.58
C VAL A 205 7.55 -7.29 -10.52
N TYR A 206 7.18 -7.55 -9.26
CA TYR A 206 8.14 -7.58 -8.17
C TYR A 206 7.75 -8.60 -7.10
N ASP A 207 8.38 -9.79 -7.12
CA ASP A 207 8.29 -10.78 -6.04
C ASP A 207 9.67 -10.94 -5.37
N SER A 208 9.85 -10.28 -4.23
CA SER A 208 11.10 -10.32 -3.46
C SER A 208 11.47 -11.71 -2.92
N ARG A 209 10.60 -12.72 -3.06
CA ARG A 209 10.82 -14.08 -2.56
C ARG A 209 11.28 -15.04 -3.64
N LYS A 210 10.96 -14.79 -4.89
CA LYS A 210 11.14 -15.78 -5.95
C LYS A 210 12.27 -15.49 -6.93
N SER A 211 12.61 -14.23 -7.18
CA SER A 211 13.58 -13.89 -8.21
C SER A 211 13.98 -12.42 -8.16
N LEU A 212 15.23 -12.15 -8.50
CA LEU A 212 15.69 -10.81 -8.88
C LEU A 212 15.09 -10.36 -10.23
N PHE A 213 14.32 -11.24 -10.91
CA PHE A 213 13.78 -10.94 -12.23
C PHE A 213 12.39 -10.33 -12.15
N VAL A 214 12.31 -9.07 -12.52
CA VAL A 214 11.08 -8.33 -12.76
C VAL A 214 10.55 -8.72 -14.15
N ARG A 215 9.24 -8.98 -14.23
CA ARG A 215 8.57 -9.19 -15.52
C ARG A 215 7.83 -7.92 -15.92
N ARG A 216 7.81 -7.62 -17.20
CA ARG A 216 6.86 -6.64 -17.74
C ARG A 216 5.47 -7.26 -17.64
N SER A 217 4.67 -6.74 -16.72
CA SER A 217 3.27 -7.15 -16.55
C SER A 217 2.39 -5.91 -16.53
N ILE A 218 1.11 -6.12 -16.80
CA ILE A 218 0.09 -5.08 -16.62
C ILE A 218 -0.41 -5.19 -15.18
N ILE A 219 -0.34 -4.10 -14.45
CA ILE A 219 -0.96 -4.01 -13.13
C ILE A 219 -2.40 -3.54 -13.32
N SER A 220 -3.35 -4.28 -12.79
CA SER A 220 -4.75 -3.93 -12.76
C SER A 220 -5.17 -3.51 -11.37
N ILE A 221 -5.88 -2.41 -11.26
CA ILE A 221 -6.50 -1.92 -10.01
C ILE A 221 -7.98 -1.78 -10.29
N SER A 222 -8.79 -2.49 -9.53
CA SER A 222 -10.25 -2.37 -9.57
C SER A 222 -10.75 -1.78 -8.26
N VAL A 223 -11.43 -0.64 -8.32
CA VAL A 223 -12.02 0.04 -7.16
C VAL A 223 -13.50 -0.31 -7.11
N GLY A 224 -13.93 -0.96 -6.06
CA GLY A 224 -15.32 -1.33 -5.83
C GLY A 224 -16.15 -0.19 -5.22
N ILE A 225 -17.45 -0.40 -5.17
CA ILE A 225 -18.39 0.53 -4.52
C ILE A 225 -18.11 0.56 -3.02
N ALA A 226 -18.03 1.76 -2.45
CA ALA A 226 -17.83 1.97 -1.04
C ALA A 226 -18.97 1.40 -0.18
N GLU A 227 -18.63 0.79 0.93
CA GLU A 227 -19.56 0.31 1.94
C GLU A 227 -19.66 1.32 3.07
N GLN A 228 -20.85 1.86 3.33
CA GLN A 228 -21.08 2.83 4.40
C GLN A 228 -21.15 2.11 5.76
N THR A 229 -20.52 2.70 6.78
CA THR A 229 -20.48 2.10 8.13
C THR A 229 -21.29 2.87 9.18
N THR A 230 -21.95 3.96 8.79
CA THR A 230 -22.60 4.91 9.71
C THR A 230 -23.63 4.27 10.64
N ASN A 231 -24.31 3.20 10.18
CA ASN A 231 -25.33 2.49 10.98
C ASN A 231 -24.84 1.14 11.49
N MET A 232 -23.52 0.87 11.43
CA MET A 232 -22.94 -0.40 11.88
C MET A 232 -22.41 -0.28 13.30
N THR A 233 -22.46 -1.42 14.01
CA THR A 233 -21.92 -1.59 15.36
C THR A 233 -20.75 -2.59 15.32
N GLU A 234 -20.13 -2.85 16.48
CA GLU A 234 -19.05 -3.83 16.58
C GLU A 234 -19.51 -5.24 16.18
N ASP A 235 -20.78 -5.58 16.37
CA ASP A 235 -21.34 -6.88 16.00
C ASP A 235 -21.30 -7.13 14.49
N ASN A 236 -21.22 -6.05 13.67
CA ASN A 236 -21.16 -6.14 12.22
C ASN A 236 -19.76 -6.35 11.66
N ILE A 237 -18.69 -6.30 12.51
CA ILE A 237 -17.30 -6.30 12.05
C ILE A 237 -16.97 -7.57 11.26
N GLY A 238 -17.26 -8.75 11.81
CA GLY A 238 -16.96 -10.02 11.17
C GLY A 238 -17.73 -10.20 9.86
N GLU A 239 -19.02 -9.84 9.83
CA GLU A 239 -19.85 -9.91 8.62
C GLU A 239 -19.31 -8.96 7.53
N LEU A 240 -18.96 -7.71 7.89
CA LEU A 240 -18.39 -6.73 6.96
C LEU A 240 -17.05 -7.22 6.39
N ALA A 241 -16.19 -7.82 7.21
CA ALA A 241 -14.92 -8.37 6.80
C ALA A 241 -15.11 -9.49 5.76
N LEU A 242 -15.94 -10.47 6.04
CA LEU A 242 -16.23 -11.61 5.15
C LEU A 242 -16.88 -11.15 3.83
N ARG A 243 -17.83 -10.22 3.91
CA ARG A 243 -18.51 -9.67 2.74
C ARG A 243 -17.55 -8.94 1.80
N LEU A 244 -16.69 -8.07 2.35
CA LEU A 244 -15.72 -7.30 1.55
C LEU A 244 -14.55 -8.17 1.05
N GLU A 245 -14.12 -9.17 1.81
CA GLU A 245 -13.17 -10.19 1.35
C GLU A 245 -13.73 -10.93 0.11
N SER A 246 -14.97 -11.44 0.20
CA SER A 246 -15.62 -12.13 -0.91
C SER A 246 -15.78 -11.22 -2.12
N ARG A 247 -16.13 -9.95 -1.90
CA ARG A 247 -16.24 -8.95 -2.96
C ARG A 247 -14.91 -8.72 -3.66
N ILE A 248 -13.81 -8.51 -2.93
CA ILE A 248 -12.48 -8.31 -3.51
C ILE A 248 -12.02 -9.57 -4.28
N LYS A 249 -12.29 -10.78 -3.76
CA LYS A 249 -12.01 -12.04 -4.48
C LYS A 249 -12.72 -12.09 -5.83
N ALA A 250 -13.99 -11.66 -5.89
CA ALA A 250 -14.83 -11.69 -7.09
C ALA A 250 -14.53 -10.58 -8.11
N MET A 251 -13.83 -9.50 -7.72
CA MET A 251 -13.48 -8.41 -8.63
C MET A 251 -12.48 -8.88 -9.70
N SER A 252 -12.57 -8.33 -10.93
CA SER A 252 -11.72 -8.65 -12.09
C SER A 252 -10.82 -7.47 -12.49
#